data_f1cd875bf0c4f1f34e8ee022faa92928
#
_entry.id   f1cd875bf0c4f1f34e8ee022faa92928
#
_cell.length_a   1.000
_cell.length_b   1.000
_cell.length_c   1.000
_cell.angle_alpha   90.00
_cell.angle_beta   90.00
_cell.angle_gamma   90.00
#
_symmetry.space_group_name_H-M   'P 1'
#
loop_
_entity.id
_entity.type
_entity.pdbx_description
1 polymer ?
#
loop_
_entity_poly.entity_id
_entity_poly.type
_entity_poly.pdbx_seq_one_letter_code
_entity_poly.pdbx_strand_id
1 'polypeptide(L)'
;MLLPSSWLELRLSEYKGLEQTLLVDGVSILDSHSSPVSRIDVVESAQIPLRYAPGLSLQSDSGVPEQLAVFVDGDAMSAIDRASGDSGPGYRAFLSTALPYELGRHHDEVLVLNAGTGADVLQAATFGSGHIDAVEADAQLTRLLSDTFADYAGWQAIADRVS
;
A
#
# COMPACT_ATOMS: atom_id res chain seq x y z
N MET A 1 -29.65 28.13 -1.76
CA MET A 1 -29.97 27.26 -0.62
C MET A 1 -28.84 26.26 -0.53
N LEU A 2 -27.95 26.38 0.45
CA LEU A 2 -26.84 25.44 0.65
C LEU A 2 -27.39 24.21 1.39
N LEU A 3 -27.06 23.02 0.94
CA LEU A 3 -27.41 21.78 1.63
C LEU A 3 -26.64 21.73 2.97
N PRO A 4 -27.24 21.22 4.05
CA PRO A 4 -26.52 20.98 5.30
C PRO A 4 -25.30 20.07 5.06
N SER A 5 -24.18 20.37 5.69
CA SER A 5 -22.94 19.57 5.57
C SER A 5 -23.16 18.10 5.91
N SER A 6 -24.03 17.81 6.87
CA SER A 6 -24.40 16.43 7.25
C SER A 6 -25.09 15.61 6.15
N TRP A 7 -25.60 16.25 5.10
CA TRP A 7 -26.17 15.55 3.95
C TRP A 7 -25.13 15.21 2.88
N LEU A 8 -23.93 15.81 3.00
CA LEU A 8 -22.80 15.56 2.13
C LEU A 8 -21.81 14.57 2.73
N GLU A 9 -22.01 14.18 4.00
CA GLU A 9 -21.20 13.17 4.65
C GLU A 9 -21.52 11.79 4.09
N LEU A 10 -20.53 11.19 3.44
CA LEU A 10 -20.59 9.79 3.03
C LEU A 10 -20.60 8.91 4.29
N ARG A 11 -21.74 8.30 4.58
CA ARG A 11 -21.82 7.25 5.59
C ARG A 11 -21.48 5.92 4.93
N LEU A 12 -20.34 5.36 5.32
CA LEU A 12 -19.97 4.01 4.93
C LEU A 12 -20.90 3.00 5.61
N SER A 13 -21.13 1.88 4.97
CA SER A 13 -21.83 0.76 5.58
C SER A 13 -20.99 0.14 6.68
N GLU A 14 -21.62 -0.24 7.80
CA GLU A 14 -20.97 -0.94 8.92
C GLU A 14 -20.29 -2.28 8.52
N TYR A 15 -20.63 -2.81 7.35
CA TYR A 15 -20.04 -4.04 6.80
C TYR A 15 -18.77 -3.78 5.98
N LYS A 16 -18.40 -2.53 5.73
CA LYS A 16 -17.21 -2.19 5.00
C LYS A 16 -15.95 -2.35 5.84
N GLY A 17 -14.86 -2.78 5.20
CA GLY A 17 -13.59 -3.07 5.87
C GLY A 17 -13.03 -1.88 6.66
N LEU A 18 -13.17 -0.66 6.15
CA LEU A 18 -12.76 0.57 6.84
C LEU A 18 -13.53 0.74 8.16
N GLU A 19 -14.87 0.63 8.13
CA GLU A 19 -15.68 0.77 9.34
C GLU A 19 -15.33 -0.30 10.39
N GLN A 20 -15.14 -1.55 9.95
CA GLN A 20 -14.71 -2.63 10.83
C GLN A 20 -13.34 -2.37 11.45
N THR A 21 -12.42 -1.80 10.68
CA THR A 21 -11.07 -1.47 11.13
C THR A 21 -11.10 -0.31 12.14
N LEU A 22 -11.95 0.68 11.94
CA LEU A 22 -12.12 1.82 12.84
C LEU A 22 -12.76 1.45 14.19
N LEU A 23 -13.36 0.28 14.32
CA LEU A 23 -13.86 -0.24 15.61
C LEU A 23 -12.72 -0.73 16.53
N VAL A 24 -11.51 -0.90 15.99
CA VAL A 24 -10.36 -1.34 16.77
C VAL A 24 -9.78 -0.16 17.53
N ASP A 25 -9.57 -0.35 18.84
CA ASP A 25 -8.99 0.70 19.70
C ASP A 25 -7.61 1.14 19.20
N GLY A 26 -7.42 2.46 19.13
CA GLY A 26 -6.16 3.07 18.69
C GLY A 26 -6.00 3.18 17.18
N VAL A 27 -7.03 2.83 16.41
CA VAL A 27 -7.07 3.05 14.96
C VAL A 27 -7.64 4.43 14.65
N SER A 28 -7.00 5.15 13.73
CA SER A 28 -7.45 6.47 13.28
C SER A 28 -7.17 6.69 11.79
N ILE A 29 -8.02 7.51 11.16
CA ILE A 29 -7.78 7.96 9.80
C ILE A 29 -6.72 9.05 9.84
N LEU A 30 -5.59 8.83 9.13
CA LEU A 30 -4.51 9.81 8.97
C LEU A 30 -4.80 10.78 7.85
N ASP A 31 -5.37 10.28 6.75
CA ASP A 31 -5.59 11.05 5.54
C ASP A 31 -6.80 10.52 4.79
N SER A 32 -7.52 11.41 4.09
CA SER A 32 -8.70 11.04 3.32
C SER A 32 -8.85 11.93 2.10
N HIS A 33 -8.89 11.32 0.94
CA HIS A 33 -9.06 11.98 -0.34
C HIS A 33 -10.27 11.42 -1.08
N SER A 34 -11.01 12.32 -1.74
CA SER A 34 -12.13 11.93 -2.60
C SER A 34 -11.97 12.55 -3.98
N SER A 35 -12.19 11.74 -5.00
CA SER A 35 -12.21 12.15 -6.40
C SER A 35 -13.47 11.62 -7.09
N PRO A 36 -13.70 11.97 -8.36
CA PRO A 36 -14.77 11.34 -9.14
C PRO A 36 -14.56 9.84 -9.39
N VAL A 37 -13.34 9.32 -9.17
CA VAL A 37 -12.98 7.92 -9.43
C VAL A 37 -13.15 7.07 -8.18
N SER A 38 -12.63 7.55 -7.03
CA SER A 38 -12.61 6.81 -5.78
C SER A 38 -12.56 7.72 -4.56
N ARG A 39 -12.84 7.15 -3.40
CA ARG A 39 -12.45 7.68 -2.10
C ARG A 39 -11.33 6.82 -1.52
N ILE A 40 -10.26 7.46 -1.09
CA ILE A 40 -9.11 6.80 -0.49
C ILE A 40 -8.99 7.27 0.95
N ASP A 41 -8.94 6.34 1.88
CA ASP A 41 -8.72 6.60 3.31
C ASP A 41 -7.46 5.85 3.77
N VAL A 42 -6.53 6.60 4.37
CA VAL A 42 -5.29 6.05 4.94
C VAL A 42 -5.45 5.97 6.45
N VAL A 43 -5.16 4.80 7.00
CA VAL A 43 -5.43 4.46 8.39
C VAL A 43 -4.17 3.99 9.07
N GLU A 44 -3.95 4.49 10.29
CA GLU A 44 -2.91 3.99 11.19
C GLU A 44 -3.51 3.28 12.39
N SER A 45 -2.70 2.46 13.06
CA SER A 45 -3.04 1.86 14.34
C SER A 45 -1.90 2.05 15.33
N ALA A 46 -2.18 2.79 16.40
CA ALA A 46 -1.19 3.08 17.44
C ALA A 46 -0.96 1.92 18.42
N GLN A 47 -1.92 1.02 18.58
CA GLN A 47 -1.87 -0.05 19.58
C GLN A 47 -1.67 -1.44 18.98
N ILE A 48 -2.37 -1.73 17.90
CA ILE A 48 -2.34 -3.04 17.25
C ILE A 48 -1.75 -2.85 15.85
N PRO A 49 -0.52 -3.35 15.59
CA PRO A 49 0.08 -3.19 14.26
C PRO A 49 -0.80 -3.76 13.17
N LEU A 50 -1.13 -2.94 12.19
CA LEU A 50 -1.78 -3.40 10.97
C LEU A 50 -0.80 -4.30 10.21
N ARG A 51 -1.28 -5.47 9.77
CA ARG A 51 -0.48 -6.43 9.02
C ARG A 51 -1.27 -6.95 7.84
N TYR A 52 -0.90 -6.48 6.67
CA TYR A 52 -1.50 -6.87 5.41
C TYR A 52 -0.43 -7.44 4.49
N ALA A 53 -0.41 -8.74 4.34
CA ALA A 53 0.54 -9.45 3.50
C ALA A 53 -0.15 -10.66 2.84
N PRO A 54 -1.05 -10.44 1.88
CA PRO A 54 -1.77 -11.52 1.23
C PRO A 54 -0.79 -12.44 0.49
N GLY A 55 -0.98 -13.74 0.66
CA GLY A 55 -0.10 -14.74 0.06
C GLY A 55 1.24 -14.95 0.77
N LEU A 56 1.39 -14.42 2.00
CA LEU A 56 2.58 -14.67 2.81
C LEU A 56 2.65 -16.15 3.22
N SER A 57 3.81 -16.76 2.97
CA SER A 57 4.11 -18.13 3.37
C SER A 57 4.16 -18.25 4.90
N LEU A 58 3.62 -19.36 5.43
CA LEU A 58 3.77 -19.72 6.85
C LEU A 58 5.22 -20.04 7.23
N GLN A 59 6.11 -20.20 6.28
CA GLN A 59 7.53 -20.44 6.49
C GLN A 59 8.36 -19.15 6.51
N SER A 60 7.71 -17.98 6.43
CA SER A 60 8.42 -16.72 6.56
C SER A 60 9.07 -16.61 7.92
N ASP A 61 10.38 -16.38 7.92
CA ASP A 61 11.18 -16.06 9.11
C ASP A 61 11.28 -14.55 9.34
N SER A 62 10.82 -13.76 8.37
CA SER A 62 10.82 -12.31 8.39
C SER A 62 9.45 -11.76 8.76
N GLY A 63 9.43 -10.82 9.70
CA GLY A 63 8.21 -10.13 10.08
C GLY A 63 7.75 -9.12 9.04
N VAL A 64 6.44 -8.93 8.92
CA VAL A 64 5.85 -7.82 8.17
C VAL A 64 6.17 -6.53 8.93
N PRO A 65 6.70 -5.49 8.26
CA PRO A 65 7.01 -4.21 8.91
C PRO A 65 5.73 -3.52 9.42
N GLU A 66 5.91 -2.41 10.09
CA GLU A 66 4.79 -1.51 10.38
C GLU A 66 4.18 -1.00 9.07
N GLN A 67 2.87 -0.93 9.02
CA GLN A 67 2.13 -0.57 7.82
C GLN A 67 1.07 0.49 8.11
N LEU A 68 0.82 1.33 7.11
CA LEU A 68 -0.43 2.08 7.01
C LEU A 68 -1.39 1.28 6.13
N ALA A 69 -2.64 1.13 6.57
CA ALA A 69 -3.67 0.55 5.72
C ALA A 69 -4.26 1.62 4.80
N VAL A 70 -4.51 1.25 3.55
CA VAL A 70 -5.15 2.11 2.57
C VAL A 70 -6.42 1.43 2.09
N PHE A 71 -7.54 2.11 2.26
CA PHE A 71 -8.84 1.64 1.81
C PHE A 71 -9.31 2.45 0.60
N VAL A 72 -9.75 1.76 -0.43
CA VAL A 72 -10.40 2.37 -1.58
C VAL A 72 -11.90 2.10 -1.46
N ASP A 73 -12.69 3.18 -1.51
CA ASP A 73 -14.16 3.15 -1.33
C ASP A 73 -14.60 2.44 -0.04
N GLY A 74 -13.74 2.51 0.97
CA GLY A 74 -13.97 1.97 2.30
C GLY A 74 -13.86 0.46 2.41
N ASP A 75 -13.40 -0.27 1.39
CA ASP A 75 -13.41 -1.72 1.38
C ASP A 75 -12.12 -2.35 0.86
N ALA A 76 -11.74 -2.13 -0.39
CA ALA A 76 -10.51 -2.70 -0.96
C ALA A 76 -9.28 -2.22 -0.18
N MET A 77 -8.74 -3.10 0.66
CA MET A 77 -7.59 -2.82 1.51
C MET A 77 -6.29 -3.15 0.81
N SER A 78 -5.34 -2.24 0.92
CA SER A 78 -3.92 -2.43 0.61
C SER A 78 -3.07 -1.83 1.73
N ALA A 79 -1.75 -1.84 1.60
CA ALA A 79 -0.89 -1.31 2.64
C ALA A 79 0.29 -0.53 2.07
N ILE A 80 0.77 0.46 2.82
CA ILE A 80 2.05 1.12 2.62
C ILE A 80 2.98 0.63 3.74
N ASP A 81 4.07 -0.03 3.37
CA ASP A 81 5.06 -0.50 4.33
C ASP A 81 5.93 0.66 4.83
N ARG A 82 6.22 0.67 6.12
CA ARG A 82 7.29 1.51 6.63
C ARG A 82 8.64 1.02 6.09
N ALA A 83 9.43 1.92 5.54
CA ALA A 83 10.79 1.60 5.13
C ALA A 83 11.56 1.03 6.32
N SER A 84 12.10 -0.17 6.15
CA SER A 84 13.12 -0.72 7.03
C SER A 84 14.47 -0.35 6.44
N GLY A 85 15.46 -0.05 7.26
CA GLY A 85 16.84 0.20 6.80
C GLY A 85 17.53 -1.03 6.18
N ASP A 86 16.84 -2.16 6.12
CA ASP A 86 17.30 -3.40 5.50
C ASP A 86 17.18 -3.33 3.98
N SER A 87 18.27 -3.64 3.29
CA SER A 87 18.37 -3.65 1.82
C SER A 87 17.90 -4.96 1.17
N GLY A 88 17.46 -5.95 1.96
CA GLY A 88 17.01 -7.24 1.45
C GLY A 88 15.50 -7.31 1.23
N PRO A 89 15.02 -8.35 0.55
CA PRO A 89 13.59 -8.51 0.23
C PRO A 89 12.74 -8.77 1.49
N GLY A 90 13.33 -9.21 2.60
CA GLY A 90 12.62 -9.47 3.84
C GLY A 90 11.42 -10.40 3.64
N TYR A 91 10.29 -10.08 4.25
CA TYR A 91 9.06 -10.87 4.12
C TYR A 91 8.53 -10.94 2.67
N ARG A 92 8.91 -9.99 1.79
CA ARG A 92 8.50 -9.97 0.38
C ARG A 92 9.02 -11.17 -0.41
N ALA A 93 10.13 -11.78 0.02
CA ALA A 93 10.62 -13.04 -0.57
C ALA A 93 9.68 -14.22 -0.31
N PHE A 94 8.85 -14.11 0.72
CA PHE A 94 7.93 -15.18 1.13
C PHE A 94 6.48 -14.95 0.65
N LEU A 95 6.24 -13.90 -0.14
CA LEU A 95 4.96 -13.67 -0.78
C LEU A 95 4.80 -14.55 -2.02
N SER A 96 3.57 -14.94 -2.35
CA SER A 96 3.29 -15.67 -3.60
C SER A 96 3.67 -14.87 -4.84
N THR A 97 3.66 -13.55 -4.76
CA THR A 97 4.10 -12.62 -5.81
C THR A 97 5.62 -12.61 -6.03
N ALA A 98 6.41 -13.20 -5.13
CA ALA A 98 7.86 -13.36 -5.31
C ALA A 98 8.24 -14.43 -6.36
N LEU A 99 7.32 -15.35 -6.67
CA LEU A 99 7.60 -16.50 -7.50
C LEU A 99 8.25 -16.16 -8.88
N PRO A 100 7.83 -15.14 -9.63
CA PRO A 100 8.49 -14.77 -10.87
C PRO A 100 9.97 -14.43 -10.69
N TYR A 101 10.32 -13.76 -9.59
CA TYR A 101 11.70 -13.36 -9.30
C TYR A 101 12.57 -14.54 -8.85
N GLU A 102 11.98 -15.50 -8.15
CA GLU A 102 12.69 -16.71 -7.68
C GLU A 102 12.92 -17.74 -8.80
N LEU A 103 11.95 -17.90 -9.71
CA LEU A 103 12.03 -18.87 -10.82
C LEU A 103 12.75 -18.30 -12.04
N GLY A 104 12.82 -17.01 -12.15
CA GLY A 104 13.39 -16.33 -13.31
C GLY A 104 14.88 -16.10 -13.20
N ARG A 105 15.43 -15.62 -14.30
CA ARG A 105 16.73 -14.95 -14.32
C ARG A 105 16.54 -13.51 -13.88
N HIS A 106 17.63 -12.82 -13.66
CA HIS A 106 17.62 -11.39 -13.36
C HIS A 106 16.63 -10.63 -14.28
N HIS A 107 15.72 -9.86 -13.68
CA HIS A 107 14.70 -9.07 -14.39
C HIS A 107 15.14 -7.62 -14.38
N ASP A 108 15.82 -7.19 -15.46
CA ASP A 108 16.29 -5.80 -15.59
C ASP A 108 15.12 -4.83 -15.78
N GLU A 109 14.07 -5.26 -16.45
CA GLU A 109 12.86 -4.48 -16.75
C GLU A 109 11.62 -5.20 -16.22
N VAL A 110 10.80 -4.52 -15.46
CA VAL A 110 9.56 -5.04 -14.87
C VAL A 110 8.42 -4.08 -15.13
N LEU A 111 7.28 -4.61 -15.59
CA LEU A 111 6.03 -3.88 -15.70
C LEU A 111 5.09 -4.29 -14.56
N VAL A 112 4.70 -3.34 -13.74
CA VAL A 112 3.70 -3.50 -12.68
C VAL A 112 2.40 -2.85 -13.12
N LEU A 113 1.35 -3.66 -13.32
CA LEU A 113 0.01 -3.17 -13.63
C LEU A 113 -0.83 -3.08 -12.36
N ASN A 114 -1.60 -2.01 -12.23
CA ASN A 114 -2.40 -1.69 -11.04
C ASN A 114 -1.48 -1.58 -9.80
N ALA A 115 -0.50 -0.68 -9.92
CA ALA A 115 0.57 -0.52 -8.93
C ALA A 115 0.05 -0.14 -7.52
N GLY A 116 -1.15 0.45 -7.43
CA GLY A 116 -1.83 0.71 -6.16
C GLY A 116 -0.97 1.51 -5.19
N THR A 117 -0.78 0.96 -3.99
CA THR A 117 0.10 1.51 -2.95
C THR A 117 1.57 1.12 -3.11
N GLY A 118 1.97 0.60 -4.28
CA GLY A 118 3.36 0.34 -4.63
C GLY A 118 4.00 -0.89 -4.01
N ALA A 119 3.23 -1.78 -3.39
CA ALA A 119 3.79 -2.99 -2.75
C ALA A 119 4.58 -3.85 -3.75
N ASP A 120 4.04 -4.09 -4.95
CA ASP A 120 4.70 -4.86 -5.99
C ASP A 120 5.87 -4.09 -6.65
N VAL A 121 5.79 -2.76 -6.71
CA VAL A 121 6.90 -1.90 -7.15
C VAL A 121 8.08 -2.02 -6.19
N LEU A 122 7.82 -1.90 -4.88
CA LEU A 122 8.82 -2.11 -3.85
C LEU A 122 9.39 -3.53 -3.87
N GLN A 123 8.55 -4.53 -4.14
CA GLN A 123 9.00 -5.91 -4.30
C GLN A 123 9.97 -6.04 -5.47
N ALA A 124 9.61 -5.58 -6.67
CA ALA A 124 10.48 -5.59 -7.84
C ALA A 124 11.82 -4.89 -7.56
N ALA A 125 11.77 -3.74 -6.90
CA ALA A 125 12.96 -2.99 -6.53
C ALA A 125 13.88 -3.76 -5.57
N THR A 126 13.32 -4.48 -4.58
CA THR A 126 14.11 -5.26 -3.62
C THR A 126 14.71 -6.54 -4.22
N PHE A 127 14.10 -7.08 -5.27
CA PHE A 127 14.68 -8.17 -6.06
C PHE A 127 15.70 -7.71 -7.10
N GLY A 128 16.02 -6.41 -7.14
CA GLY A 128 17.12 -5.86 -7.92
C GLY A 128 16.77 -5.47 -9.36
N SER A 129 15.49 -5.29 -9.68
CA SER A 129 15.09 -4.80 -11.01
C SER A 129 15.70 -3.43 -11.29
N GLY A 130 16.26 -3.28 -12.49
CA GLY A 130 16.96 -2.07 -12.92
C GLY A 130 16.00 -0.94 -13.28
N HIS A 131 14.89 -1.28 -13.95
CA HIS A 131 13.84 -0.35 -14.34
C HIS A 131 12.45 -0.96 -14.09
N ILE A 132 11.53 -0.15 -13.58
CA ILE A 132 10.19 -0.58 -13.22
C ILE A 132 9.19 0.41 -13.82
N ASP A 133 8.39 -0.06 -14.77
CA ASP A 133 7.24 0.68 -15.28
C ASP A 133 6.03 0.39 -14.38
N ALA A 134 5.55 1.40 -13.68
CA ALA A 134 4.43 1.29 -12.75
C ALA A 134 3.19 1.98 -13.31
N VAL A 135 2.16 1.22 -13.64
CA VAL A 135 0.91 1.75 -14.19
C VAL A 135 -0.19 1.70 -13.13
N GLU A 136 -0.71 2.87 -12.79
CA GLU A 136 -1.84 3.04 -11.88
C GLU A 136 -2.88 3.98 -12.49
N ALA A 137 -4.15 3.58 -12.46
CA ALA A 137 -5.24 4.34 -13.03
C ALA A 137 -5.69 5.50 -12.11
N ASP A 138 -5.56 5.33 -10.80
CA ASP A 138 -5.91 6.37 -9.84
C ASP A 138 -4.68 7.19 -9.43
N ALA A 139 -4.58 8.39 -9.99
CA ALA A 139 -3.49 9.31 -9.68
C ALA A 139 -3.39 9.70 -8.20
N GLN A 140 -4.42 9.47 -7.39
CA GLN A 140 -4.36 9.71 -5.95
C GLN A 140 -3.52 8.64 -5.26
N LEU A 141 -3.66 7.35 -5.65
CA LEU A 141 -2.83 6.26 -5.13
C LEU A 141 -1.35 6.49 -5.46
N THR A 142 -1.06 6.92 -6.69
CA THR A 142 0.31 7.27 -7.08
C THR A 142 0.89 8.35 -6.16
N ARG A 143 0.15 9.43 -5.90
CA ARG A 143 0.60 10.54 -5.03
C ARG A 143 0.78 10.13 -3.57
N LEU A 144 0.00 9.19 -3.07
CA LEU A 144 0.20 8.69 -1.71
C LEU A 144 1.62 8.17 -1.52
N LEU A 145 2.11 7.38 -2.47
CA LEU A 145 3.43 6.77 -2.38
C LEU A 145 4.56 7.72 -2.77
N SER A 146 4.38 8.50 -3.85
CA SER A 146 5.45 9.36 -4.38
C SER A 146 5.61 10.68 -3.63
N ASP A 147 4.56 11.18 -2.97
CA ASP A 147 4.53 12.47 -2.31
C ASP A 147 4.18 12.36 -0.82
N THR A 148 2.93 12.00 -0.49
CA THR A 148 2.39 12.15 0.86
C THR A 148 3.10 11.25 1.87
N PHE A 149 3.36 10.00 1.52
CA PHE A 149 4.01 9.01 2.38
C PHE A 149 5.36 8.55 1.80
N ALA A 150 6.00 9.35 0.94
CA ALA A 150 7.26 9.02 0.29
C ALA A 150 8.38 8.68 1.30
N ASP A 151 8.51 9.48 2.34
CA ASP A 151 9.50 9.26 3.41
C ASP A 151 9.17 8.00 4.23
N TYR A 152 7.87 7.79 4.53
CA TYR A 152 7.43 6.62 5.27
C TYR A 152 7.73 5.34 4.51
N ALA A 153 7.45 5.32 3.21
CA ALA A 153 7.66 4.17 2.32
C ALA A 153 9.12 3.98 1.88
N GLY A 154 9.99 4.98 2.10
CA GLY A 154 11.36 4.97 1.56
C GLY A 154 11.41 5.10 0.05
N TRP A 155 10.42 5.75 -0.55
CA TRP A 155 10.26 5.89 -2.00
C TRP A 155 11.49 6.47 -2.69
N GLN A 156 12.16 7.43 -2.04
CA GLN A 156 13.34 8.11 -2.58
C GLN A 156 14.47 7.14 -2.97
N ALA A 157 14.54 5.99 -2.31
CA ALA A 157 15.59 5.00 -2.60
C ALA A 157 15.38 4.26 -3.93
N ILE A 158 14.17 4.32 -4.49
CA ILE A 158 13.80 3.60 -5.72
C ILE A 158 13.28 4.52 -6.82
N ALA A 159 12.99 5.77 -6.53
CA ALA A 159 12.33 6.72 -7.45
C ALA A 159 13.04 6.83 -8.81
N ASP A 160 14.36 6.79 -8.83
CA ASP A 160 15.16 6.87 -10.07
C ASP A 160 15.00 5.66 -11.00
N ARG A 161 14.43 4.57 -10.50
CA ARG A 161 14.21 3.32 -11.24
C ARG A 161 12.75 3.12 -11.66
N VAL A 162 11.85 3.99 -11.22
CA VAL A 162 10.41 3.86 -11.46
C VAL A 162 9.92 4.94 -12.39
N SER A 163 9.12 4.55 -13.38
CA SER A 163 8.45 5.46 -14.32
C SER A 163 6.96 5.20 -14.40
#